data_0cbab31d42feaec369290ed7d76aa14a
#
_entry.id   0cbab31d42feaec369290ed7d76aa14a
#
_cell.length_a   1.000
_cell.length_b   1.000
_cell.length_c   1.000
_cell.angle_alpha   90.00
_cell.angle_beta   90.00
_cell.angle_gamma   90.00
#
_symmetry.space_group_name_H-M   'P 1'
#
loop_
_entity.id
_entity.type
_entity.pdbx_description
1 polymer ?
#
loop_
_entity_poly.entity_id
_entity_poly.type
_entity_poly.pdbx_seq_one_letter_code
_entity_poly.pdbx_strand_id
1 'polypeptide(L)'
;GKVRSDMWHTDKSFRPKPSMATILHAITLPPDGGDTVFVNMYAAFEGLSAARQTEIRDLKVVHSWRLSRENEGREMSTEELADAPDSTHPLARIHPETGRTAIFAGMHASHIEGWPFEKGRALILELEAHATQPQFLYRHTWRPGNMLMWDNRCLLHRAEANFDAAKYSRVLHRTCLRG
;
A
#
# COMPACT_ATOMS: atom_id res chain seq x y z
N GLY A 1 -19.57 4.77 9.84
CA GLY A 1 -19.06 3.90 8.76
C GLY A 1 -17.58 3.65 8.92
N LYS A 2 -17.09 2.42 8.63
CA LYS A 2 -15.64 2.15 8.65
C LYS A 2 -14.98 2.99 7.55
N VAL A 3 -13.89 3.67 7.88
CA VAL A 3 -12.99 4.27 6.88
C VAL A 3 -12.40 3.10 6.09
N ARG A 4 -12.72 2.99 4.82
CA ARG A 4 -12.10 2.00 3.93
C ARG A 4 -10.67 2.47 3.65
N SER A 5 -9.69 1.55 3.70
CA SER A 5 -8.28 1.83 3.41
C SER A 5 -7.49 2.42 4.60
N ASP A 6 -7.75 1.96 5.81
CA ASP A 6 -6.98 2.29 7.01
C ASP A 6 -5.71 1.43 7.19
N MET A 7 -5.52 0.41 6.35
CA MET A 7 -4.29 -0.41 6.31
C MET A 7 -3.29 0.13 5.28
N TRP A 8 -2.00 -0.07 5.54
CA TRP A 8 -0.94 0.31 4.60
C TRP A 8 -1.02 -0.47 3.30
N HIS A 9 -1.19 0.23 2.19
CA HIS A 9 -1.32 -0.40 0.87
C HIS A 9 -0.77 0.48 -0.26
N THR A 10 -0.55 -0.16 -1.39
CA THR A 10 -0.46 0.48 -2.69
C THR A 10 -1.58 -0.06 -3.58
N ASP A 11 -2.15 0.81 -4.43
CA ASP A 11 -3.36 0.49 -5.17
C ASP A 11 -3.13 -0.64 -6.19
N LYS A 12 -3.99 -1.66 -6.10
CA LYS A 12 -4.06 -2.79 -7.05
C LYS A 12 -2.76 -3.58 -7.21
N SER A 13 -1.90 -3.63 -6.18
CA SER A 13 -0.67 -4.43 -6.21
C SER A 13 -0.91 -5.93 -6.44
N PHE A 14 -2.12 -6.42 -6.18
CA PHE A 14 -2.54 -7.79 -6.47
C PHE A 14 -2.84 -8.05 -7.96
N ARG A 15 -2.77 -7.04 -8.83
CA ARG A 15 -2.92 -7.21 -10.28
C ARG A 15 -1.56 -7.42 -10.96
N PRO A 16 -1.49 -8.17 -12.08
CA PRO A 16 -0.24 -8.32 -12.85
C PRO A 16 0.36 -6.97 -13.29
N LYS A 17 -0.52 -5.99 -13.56
CA LYS A 17 -0.16 -4.57 -13.80
C LYS A 17 -0.81 -3.72 -12.70
N PRO A 18 -0.08 -3.38 -11.63
CA PRO A 18 -0.54 -2.48 -10.59
C PRO A 18 -0.90 -1.09 -11.11
N SER A 19 -1.69 -0.34 -10.37
CA SER A 19 -1.91 1.07 -10.70
C SER A 19 -0.59 1.84 -10.62
N MET A 20 -0.27 2.61 -11.66
CA MET A 20 0.93 3.45 -11.69
C MET A 20 0.79 4.60 -10.70
N ALA A 21 -0.29 5.35 -10.78
CA ALA A 21 -0.55 6.48 -9.91
C ALA A 21 -2.02 6.54 -9.51
N THR A 22 -2.30 7.24 -8.42
CA THR A 22 -3.67 7.53 -7.98
C THR A 22 -3.83 9.02 -7.75
N ILE A 23 -4.98 9.54 -8.13
CA ILE A 23 -5.39 10.92 -7.89
C ILE A 23 -6.59 10.88 -6.95
N LEU A 24 -6.55 11.68 -5.88
CA LEU A 24 -7.71 11.98 -5.04
C LEU A 24 -8.06 13.46 -5.12
N HIS A 25 -9.35 13.75 -5.23
CA HIS A 25 -9.91 15.10 -5.15
C HIS A 25 -10.87 15.18 -3.97
N ALA A 26 -10.62 16.12 -3.04
CA ALA A 26 -11.40 16.29 -1.83
C ALA A 26 -12.69 17.05 -2.11
N ILE A 27 -13.83 16.40 -1.87
CA ILE A 27 -15.19 16.96 -2.07
C ILE A 27 -15.80 17.37 -0.72
N THR A 28 -15.83 16.44 0.23
CA THR A 28 -16.37 16.68 1.57
C THR A 28 -15.39 16.17 2.60
N LEU A 29 -15.10 16.98 3.59
CA LEU A 29 -14.13 16.68 4.64
C LEU A 29 -14.77 16.86 6.02
N PRO A 30 -14.35 16.06 7.03
CA PRO A 30 -14.64 16.38 8.42
C PRO A 30 -13.94 17.70 8.81
N PRO A 31 -14.38 18.38 9.87
CA PRO A 31 -13.74 19.61 10.33
C PRO A 31 -12.29 19.38 10.77
N ASP A 32 -12.00 18.21 11.34
CA ASP A 32 -10.67 17.79 11.77
C ASP A 32 -10.42 16.33 11.41
N GLY A 33 -9.17 15.97 11.13
CA GLY A 33 -8.75 14.62 10.82
C GLY A 33 -9.10 14.16 9.40
N GLY A 34 -9.13 12.84 9.20
CA GLY A 34 -9.36 12.27 7.87
C GLY A 34 -8.18 12.41 6.93
N ASP A 35 -6.99 12.60 7.46
CA ASP A 35 -5.74 12.74 6.70
C ASP A 35 -5.44 11.50 5.85
N THR A 36 -4.52 11.65 4.91
CA THR A 36 -3.89 10.53 4.22
C THR A 36 -2.41 10.52 4.58
N VAL A 37 -1.91 9.38 5.03
CA VAL A 37 -0.49 9.21 5.36
C VAL A 37 0.18 8.34 4.32
N PHE A 38 1.38 8.71 3.94
CA PHE A 38 2.21 8.04 2.94
C PHE A 38 3.50 7.53 3.56
N VAL A 39 4.02 6.44 3.02
CA VAL A 39 5.35 5.91 3.31
C VAL A 39 6.23 6.07 2.08
N ASN A 40 7.39 6.67 2.25
CA ASN A 40 8.42 6.72 1.20
C ASN A 40 9.18 5.39 1.17
N MET A 41 8.79 4.48 0.26
CA MET A 41 9.37 3.14 0.16
C MET A 41 10.78 3.12 -0.45
N TYR A 42 11.21 4.20 -1.12
CA TYR A 42 12.62 4.41 -1.47
C TYR A 42 13.46 4.63 -0.23
N ALA A 43 13.07 5.61 0.61
CA ALA A 43 13.78 5.92 1.84
C ALA A 43 13.79 4.73 2.80
N ALA A 44 12.68 3.96 2.84
CA ALA A 44 12.61 2.73 3.62
C ALA A 44 13.62 1.68 3.14
N PHE A 45 13.78 1.48 1.82
CA PHE A 45 14.79 0.58 1.25
C PHE A 45 16.21 1.08 1.56
N GLU A 46 16.47 2.35 1.31
CA GLU A 46 17.77 3.00 1.55
C GLU A 46 18.17 2.97 3.05
N GLY A 47 17.19 2.99 3.95
CA GLY A 47 17.38 2.87 5.40
C GLY A 47 17.68 1.47 5.92
N LEU A 48 17.58 0.42 5.07
CA LEU A 48 18.00 -0.93 5.43
C LEU A 48 19.54 -1.03 5.42
N SER A 49 20.08 -1.95 6.24
CA SER A 49 21.51 -2.29 6.15
C SER A 49 21.85 -2.87 4.77
N ALA A 50 23.09 -2.70 4.33
CA ALA A 50 23.55 -3.24 3.04
C ALA A 50 23.33 -4.76 2.92
N ALA A 51 23.51 -5.49 4.02
CA ALA A 51 23.22 -6.94 4.06
C ALA A 51 21.76 -7.24 3.81
N ARG A 52 20.84 -6.47 4.44
CA ARG A 52 19.39 -6.65 4.26
C ARG A 52 18.94 -6.24 2.86
N GLN A 53 19.48 -5.15 2.31
CA GLN A 53 19.21 -4.76 0.91
C GLN A 53 19.63 -5.87 -0.07
N THR A 54 20.79 -6.49 0.16
CA THR A 54 21.27 -7.61 -0.66
C THR A 54 20.36 -8.83 -0.53
N GLU A 55 19.96 -9.18 0.69
CA GLU A 55 19.09 -10.33 0.96
C GLU A 55 17.75 -10.24 0.22
N ILE A 56 17.13 -9.05 0.18
CA ILE A 56 15.80 -8.89 -0.40
C ILE A 56 15.81 -8.55 -1.90
N ARG A 57 16.95 -8.26 -2.48
CA ARG A 57 17.09 -7.71 -3.84
C ARG A 57 16.46 -8.60 -4.91
N ASP A 58 16.65 -9.90 -4.81
CA ASP A 58 16.21 -10.86 -5.82
C ASP A 58 14.93 -11.62 -5.40
N LEU A 59 14.40 -11.28 -4.23
CA LEU A 59 13.17 -11.91 -3.74
C LEU A 59 11.95 -11.42 -4.50
N LYS A 60 11.00 -12.34 -4.67
CA LYS A 60 9.68 -12.03 -5.22
C LYS A 60 8.62 -12.21 -4.15
N VAL A 61 7.67 -11.31 -4.13
CA VAL A 61 6.55 -11.31 -3.18
C VAL A 61 5.24 -11.59 -3.91
N VAL A 62 4.46 -12.51 -3.36
CA VAL A 62 3.13 -12.82 -3.85
C VAL A 62 2.15 -11.84 -3.23
N HIS A 63 1.39 -11.14 -4.06
CA HIS A 63 0.30 -10.25 -3.65
C HIS A 63 -1.04 -10.94 -3.86
N SER A 64 -1.82 -11.05 -2.79
CA SER A 64 -3.12 -11.71 -2.76
C SER A 64 -4.22 -10.76 -2.33
N TRP A 65 -5.21 -10.56 -3.19
CA TRP A 65 -6.40 -9.82 -2.82
C TRP A 65 -7.27 -10.61 -1.84
N ARG A 66 -7.34 -11.93 -2.03
CA ARG A 66 -8.05 -12.83 -1.13
C ARG A 66 -7.56 -12.69 0.30
N LEU A 67 -6.26 -12.83 0.54
CA LEU A 67 -5.69 -12.72 1.89
C LEU A 67 -6.00 -11.36 2.53
N SER A 68 -5.94 -10.27 1.76
CA SER A 68 -6.26 -8.95 2.27
C SER A 68 -7.73 -8.82 2.70
N ARG A 69 -8.66 -9.49 1.99
CA ARG A 69 -10.09 -9.53 2.37
C ARG A 69 -10.33 -10.39 3.59
N GLU A 70 -9.70 -11.57 3.65
CA GLU A 70 -9.73 -12.45 4.81
C GLU A 70 -9.24 -11.72 6.08
N ASN A 71 -8.14 -10.98 5.97
CA ASN A 71 -7.60 -10.14 7.07
C ASN A 71 -8.56 -9.02 7.50
N GLU A 72 -9.41 -8.53 6.60
CA GLU A 72 -10.49 -7.58 6.92
C GLU A 72 -11.77 -8.26 7.44
N GLY A 73 -11.79 -9.59 7.57
CA GLY A 73 -12.96 -10.37 7.99
C GLY A 73 -14.07 -10.39 6.94
N ARG A 74 -13.72 -10.31 5.64
CA ARG A 74 -14.68 -10.34 4.53
C ARG A 74 -14.55 -11.66 3.78
N GLU A 75 -15.67 -12.34 3.62
CA GLU A 75 -15.81 -13.44 2.65
C GLU A 75 -15.89 -12.87 1.23
N MET A 76 -15.34 -13.61 0.29
CA MET A 76 -15.36 -13.27 -1.14
C MET A 76 -16.19 -14.28 -1.90
N SER A 77 -16.91 -13.80 -2.93
CA SER A 77 -17.60 -14.67 -3.87
C SER A 77 -16.60 -15.42 -4.78
N THR A 78 -17.05 -16.51 -5.37
CA THR A 78 -16.26 -17.27 -6.34
C THR A 78 -15.84 -16.42 -7.54
N GLU A 79 -16.72 -15.53 -7.98
CA GLU A 79 -16.47 -14.62 -9.09
C GLU A 79 -15.39 -13.58 -8.74
N GLU A 80 -15.45 -12.99 -7.52
CA GLU A 80 -14.42 -12.07 -7.05
C GLU A 80 -13.05 -12.73 -6.96
N LEU A 81 -12.99 -13.99 -6.49
CA LEU A 81 -11.75 -14.78 -6.44
C LEU A 81 -11.19 -15.06 -7.84
N ALA A 82 -12.05 -15.37 -8.81
CA ALA A 82 -11.64 -15.61 -10.19
C ALA A 82 -11.13 -14.35 -10.89
N ASP A 83 -11.70 -13.17 -10.56
CA ASP A 83 -11.29 -11.87 -11.15
C ASP A 83 -9.97 -11.34 -10.58
N ALA A 84 -9.53 -11.81 -9.42
CA ALA A 84 -8.33 -11.33 -8.77
C ALA A 84 -7.39 -12.47 -8.35
N PRO A 85 -6.80 -13.22 -9.30
CA PRO A 85 -5.78 -14.20 -8.99
C PRO A 85 -4.54 -13.51 -8.39
N ASP A 86 -3.80 -14.27 -7.57
CA ASP A 86 -2.57 -13.77 -6.97
C ASP A 86 -1.56 -13.35 -8.04
N SER A 87 -0.79 -12.31 -7.75
CA SER A 87 0.25 -11.79 -8.65
C SER A 87 1.58 -11.71 -7.93
N THR A 88 2.66 -12.08 -8.63
CA THR A 88 4.03 -12.05 -8.09
C THR A 88 4.77 -10.83 -8.62
N HIS A 89 5.46 -10.09 -7.73
CA HIS A 89 6.25 -8.91 -8.06
C HIS A 89 7.62 -8.95 -7.39
N PRO A 90 8.64 -8.24 -7.92
CA PRO A 90 9.88 -8.02 -7.18
C PRO A 90 9.60 -7.34 -5.83
N LEU A 91 10.19 -7.87 -4.73
CA LEU A 91 10.09 -7.26 -3.40
C LEU A 91 10.90 -5.95 -3.34
N ALA A 92 12.11 -5.95 -3.88
CA ALA A 92 12.93 -4.77 -4.12
C ALA A 92 12.74 -4.32 -5.58
N ARG A 93 11.78 -3.42 -5.81
CA ARG A 93 11.36 -3.01 -7.15
C ARG A 93 12.12 -1.77 -7.61
N ILE A 94 12.79 -1.86 -8.77
CA ILE A 94 13.43 -0.71 -9.40
C ILE A 94 12.36 0.13 -10.11
N HIS A 95 12.33 1.40 -9.82
CA HIS A 95 11.41 2.34 -10.46
C HIS A 95 11.89 2.68 -11.89
N PRO A 96 11.04 2.54 -12.92
CA PRO A 96 11.48 2.62 -14.31
C PRO A 96 11.98 4.00 -14.73
N GLU A 97 11.46 5.09 -14.17
CA GLU A 97 11.89 6.44 -14.53
C GLU A 97 13.04 6.97 -13.65
N THR A 98 13.09 6.60 -12.36
CA THR A 98 14.10 7.15 -11.44
C THR A 98 15.31 6.26 -11.23
N GLY A 99 15.19 4.96 -11.55
CA GLY A 99 16.20 3.94 -11.27
C GLY A 99 16.38 3.62 -9.79
N ARG A 100 15.66 4.30 -8.88
CA ARG A 100 15.73 4.03 -7.44
C ARG A 100 14.96 2.75 -7.10
N THR A 101 15.43 2.08 -6.05
CA THR A 101 14.79 0.86 -5.54
C THR A 101 13.82 1.20 -4.42
N ALA A 102 12.63 0.60 -4.46
CA ALA A 102 11.60 0.71 -3.43
C ALA A 102 11.22 -0.68 -2.91
N ILE A 103 10.89 -0.80 -1.62
CA ILE A 103 10.25 -2.01 -1.09
C ILE A 103 8.81 -2.06 -1.63
N PHE A 104 8.41 -3.16 -2.27
CA PHE A 104 7.07 -3.32 -2.82
C PHE A 104 6.28 -4.34 -1.99
N ALA A 105 5.64 -3.87 -0.91
CA ALA A 105 4.89 -4.65 0.06
C ALA A 105 3.56 -3.97 0.42
N GLY A 106 3.05 -4.20 1.63
CA GLY A 106 1.79 -3.67 2.17
C GLY A 106 0.71 -4.75 2.30
N MET A 107 -0.53 -4.38 2.59
CA MET A 107 -1.61 -5.28 3.00
C MET A 107 -1.91 -6.44 2.05
N HIS A 108 -1.61 -6.28 0.76
CA HIS A 108 -1.80 -7.35 -0.22
C HIS A 108 -0.61 -8.32 -0.29
N ALA A 109 0.55 -7.96 0.24
CA ALA A 109 1.72 -8.83 0.26
C ALA A 109 1.47 -10.02 1.19
N SER A 110 1.47 -11.23 0.63
CA SER A 110 1.14 -12.47 1.32
C SER A 110 2.39 -13.15 1.88
N HIS A 111 3.27 -13.59 1.00
CA HIS A 111 4.47 -14.35 1.35
C HIS A 111 5.55 -14.21 0.26
N ILE A 112 6.76 -14.68 0.55
CA ILE A 112 7.84 -14.72 -0.43
C ILE A 112 7.69 -15.98 -1.30
N GLU A 113 7.74 -15.80 -2.62
CA GLU A 113 7.67 -16.90 -3.59
C GLU A 113 8.76 -17.94 -3.33
N GLY A 114 8.37 -19.21 -3.27
CA GLY A 114 9.28 -20.34 -3.04
C GLY A 114 9.75 -20.53 -1.60
N TRP A 115 9.33 -19.70 -0.65
CA TRP A 115 9.64 -19.87 0.76
C TRP A 115 8.49 -20.53 1.54
N PRO A 116 8.78 -21.18 2.70
CA PRO A 116 7.72 -21.54 3.64
C PRO A 116 6.89 -20.30 4.00
N PHE A 117 5.56 -20.45 3.98
CA PHE A 117 4.62 -19.32 4.12
C PHE A 117 4.94 -18.44 5.34
N GLU A 118 5.08 -19.04 6.52
CA GLU A 118 5.33 -18.32 7.78
C GLU A 118 6.64 -17.52 7.76
N LYS A 119 7.70 -18.11 7.18
CA LYS A 119 9.00 -17.43 7.04
C LYS A 119 8.88 -16.22 6.12
N GLY A 120 8.24 -16.39 4.97
CA GLY A 120 8.04 -15.30 4.00
C GLY A 120 7.15 -14.20 4.56
N ARG A 121 6.09 -14.58 5.28
CA ARG A 121 5.19 -13.64 5.95
C ARG A 121 5.89 -12.84 7.04
N ALA A 122 6.73 -13.50 7.86
CA ALA A 122 7.50 -12.82 8.90
C ALA A 122 8.43 -11.73 8.34
N LEU A 123 9.13 -12.02 7.23
CA LEU A 123 9.96 -11.02 6.55
C LEU A 123 9.14 -9.81 6.05
N ILE A 124 7.97 -10.04 5.46
CA ILE A 124 7.11 -8.96 4.98
C ILE A 124 6.66 -8.07 6.14
N LEU A 125 6.22 -8.66 7.25
CA LEU A 125 5.81 -7.91 8.44
C LEU A 125 6.96 -7.11 9.06
N GLU A 126 8.17 -7.67 9.09
CA GLU A 126 9.37 -6.97 9.55
C GLU A 126 9.68 -5.75 8.66
N LEU A 127 9.64 -5.93 7.34
CA LEU A 127 9.88 -4.84 6.39
C LEU A 127 8.80 -3.75 6.46
N GLU A 128 7.54 -4.13 6.68
CA GLU A 128 6.45 -3.18 6.87
C GLU A 128 6.62 -2.39 8.17
N ALA A 129 6.99 -3.05 9.27
CA ALA A 129 7.29 -2.40 10.54
C ALA A 129 8.49 -1.43 10.43
N HIS A 130 9.53 -1.79 9.67
CA HIS A 130 10.64 -0.89 9.37
C HIS A 130 10.18 0.30 8.53
N ALA A 131 9.46 0.07 7.44
CA ALA A 131 9.05 1.11 6.50
C ALA A 131 8.06 2.11 7.10
N THR A 132 7.28 1.70 8.10
CA THR A 132 6.27 2.56 8.75
C THR A 132 6.79 3.36 9.94
N GLN A 133 8.12 3.42 10.12
CA GLN A 133 8.73 4.27 11.13
C GLN A 133 8.57 5.77 10.78
N PRO A 134 8.46 6.65 11.79
CA PRO A 134 8.12 8.06 11.60
C PRO A 134 8.97 8.82 10.57
N GLN A 135 10.26 8.49 10.45
CA GLN A 135 11.19 9.16 9.53
C GLN A 135 10.88 8.92 8.04
N PHE A 136 10.08 7.91 7.72
CA PHE A 136 9.69 7.58 6.35
C PHE A 136 8.28 8.06 5.99
N LEU A 137 7.56 8.67 6.95
CA LEU A 137 6.17 9.07 6.79
C LEU A 137 6.01 10.51 6.31
N TYR A 138 5.02 10.71 5.47
CA TYR A 138 4.48 12.02 5.13
C TYR A 138 2.97 12.02 5.37
N ARG A 139 2.47 12.99 6.14
CA ARG A 139 1.05 13.21 6.41
C ARG A 139 0.53 14.35 5.55
N HIS A 140 -0.52 14.06 4.78
CA HIS A 140 -1.25 15.07 4.04
C HIS A 140 -2.57 15.40 4.75
N THR A 141 -2.67 16.63 5.24
CA THR A 141 -3.91 17.17 5.80
C THR A 141 -4.72 17.81 4.68
N TRP A 142 -5.92 17.30 4.49
CA TRP A 142 -6.80 17.72 3.41
C TRP A 142 -7.42 19.09 3.65
N ARG A 143 -7.58 19.85 2.56
CA ARG A 143 -8.42 21.06 2.51
C ARG A 143 -9.45 20.89 1.40
N PRO A 144 -10.68 21.49 1.52
CA PRO A 144 -11.68 21.43 0.46
C PRO A 144 -11.10 21.83 -0.90
N GLY A 145 -11.41 21.03 -1.93
CA GLY A 145 -10.89 21.24 -3.29
C GLY A 145 -9.44 20.79 -3.53
N ASN A 146 -8.70 20.30 -2.53
CA ASN A 146 -7.37 19.76 -2.77
C ASN A 146 -7.43 18.60 -3.76
N MET A 147 -6.48 18.58 -4.69
CA MET A 147 -6.19 17.45 -5.57
C MET A 147 -4.78 16.97 -5.27
N LEU A 148 -4.63 15.68 -4.97
CA LEU A 148 -3.36 15.05 -4.65
C LEU A 148 -3.15 13.86 -5.57
N MET A 149 -1.98 13.78 -6.21
CA MET A 149 -1.55 12.63 -7.01
C MET A 149 -0.30 12.02 -6.38
N TRP A 150 -0.22 10.69 -6.39
CA TRP A 150 0.96 9.97 -5.94
C TRP A 150 1.27 8.76 -6.82
N ASP A 151 2.53 8.35 -6.78
CA ASP A 151 3.04 7.19 -7.49
C ASP A 151 2.93 5.94 -6.62
N ASN A 152 2.14 4.98 -7.07
CA ASN A 152 1.94 3.71 -6.37
C ASN A 152 3.14 2.75 -6.46
N ARG A 153 4.10 3.05 -7.32
CA ARG A 153 5.26 2.17 -7.53
C ARG A 153 6.33 2.31 -6.45
N CYS A 154 6.25 3.40 -5.67
CA CYS A 154 7.23 3.72 -4.64
C CYS A 154 6.65 4.24 -3.32
N LEU A 155 5.33 4.27 -3.18
CA LEU A 155 4.65 4.72 -1.97
C LEU A 155 3.66 3.67 -1.47
N LEU A 156 3.59 3.50 -0.14
CA LEU A 156 2.39 3.01 0.53
C LEU A 156 1.57 4.18 1.04
N HIS A 157 0.29 3.97 1.22
CA HIS A 157 -0.58 4.97 1.82
C HIS A 157 -1.69 4.32 2.64
N ARG A 158 -2.29 5.12 3.53
CA ARG A 158 -3.50 4.77 4.27
C ARG A 158 -4.30 6.02 4.62
N ALA A 159 -5.61 5.86 4.80
CA ALA A 159 -6.45 6.89 5.37
C ALA A 159 -6.38 6.82 6.89
N GLU A 160 -6.30 7.97 7.55
CA GLU A 160 -6.43 8.05 9.00
C GLU A 160 -7.90 8.11 9.39
N ALA A 161 -8.32 7.19 10.28
CA ALA A 161 -9.69 7.14 10.81
C ALA A 161 -9.84 8.00 12.09
N ASN A 162 -9.13 9.12 12.16
CA ASN A 162 -9.03 10.00 13.32
C ASN A 162 -10.10 11.11 13.35
N PHE A 163 -11.31 10.80 12.88
CA PHE A 163 -12.47 11.68 12.94
C PHE A 163 -13.74 10.90 13.30
N ASP A 164 -14.78 11.58 13.78
CA ASP A 164 -16.08 10.97 14.09
C ASP A 164 -16.85 10.67 12.80
N ALA A 165 -16.69 9.44 12.28
CA ALA A 165 -17.36 8.98 11.06
C ALA A 165 -18.88 8.74 11.22
N ALA A 166 -19.41 8.79 12.45
CA ALA A 166 -20.85 8.75 12.68
C ALA A 166 -21.48 10.14 12.47
N LYS A 167 -20.71 11.19 12.73
CA LYS A 167 -21.15 12.59 12.67
C LYS A 167 -20.75 13.28 11.37
N TYR A 168 -19.60 12.96 10.81
CA TYR A 168 -19.05 13.68 9.67
C TYR A 168 -18.79 12.73 8.48
N SER A 169 -19.00 13.26 7.29
CA SER A 169 -18.68 12.57 6.04
C SER A 169 -17.27 12.95 5.54
N ARG A 170 -16.58 11.98 4.98
CA ARG A 170 -15.33 12.16 4.24
C ARG A 170 -15.51 11.59 2.84
N VAL A 171 -15.58 12.45 1.83
CA VAL A 171 -15.80 12.06 0.43
C VAL A 171 -14.67 12.61 -0.43
N LEU A 172 -13.93 11.71 -1.08
CA LEU A 172 -12.92 12.03 -2.07
C LEU A 172 -13.22 11.26 -3.35
N HIS A 173 -13.15 11.94 -4.49
CA HIS A 173 -13.20 11.28 -5.79
C HIS A 173 -11.84 10.70 -6.13
N ARG A 174 -11.80 9.44 -6.59
CA ARG A 174 -10.57 8.72 -6.90
C ARG A 174 -10.49 8.33 -8.37
N THR A 175 -9.34 8.59 -8.97
CA THR A 175 -8.94 8.08 -10.28
C THR A 175 -7.63 7.34 -10.14
N CYS A 176 -7.56 6.10 -10.68
CA CYS A 176 -6.32 5.31 -10.73
C CYS A 176 -5.83 5.24 -12.18
N LEU A 177 -4.60 5.61 -12.39
CA LEU A 177 -3.92 5.51 -13.69
C LEU A 177 -3.35 4.09 -13.84
N ARG A 178 -3.51 3.52 -15.03
CA ARG A 178 -2.92 2.21 -15.35
C ARG A 178 -1.41 2.36 -15.59
N GLY A 179 -0.66 1.33 -15.18
CA GLY A 179 0.76 1.19 -15.50
C GLY A 179 0.99 0.47 -16.82
#